data_9306dd716ca3d8c08cb0cb25d94ca970
#
_entry.id   9306dd716ca3d8c08cb0cb25d94ca970
#
_cell.length_a   1.000
_cell.length_b   1.000
_cell.length_c   1.000
_cell.angle_alpha   90.00
_cell.angle_beta   90.00
_cell.angle_gamma   90.00
#
_symmetry.space_group_name_H-M   'P 1'
#
loop_
_entity.id
_entity.type
_entity.pdbx_description
1 polymer ?
#
loop_
_entity_poly.entity_id
_entity_poly.type
_entity_poly.pdbx_seq_one_letter_code
_entity_poly.pdbx_strand_id
1 'polypeptide(L)'
;MAELRQVLPGDPAAAWTAWGIYTDILVDRCSEGIARVAINRPAKRNAFRPQTVVELCDAFSRIRDDRSIGVVLFTGVGPAADGGFAFCSGGDQSVRGDGGYVGDDGLPRLNVLDLQRIIRSLPKVVIALVAGYAMGGGQVLHLLCDLSLAADNAVFGQTGPKVGSFDGGFGAGYLARVVGQRKAREIWFLCRRYGADEALQMGLVNAVVPLDQLEAEGVRWAREVLQHSPTAIRCLKAAFNAETDGLAGIQELAGNATHLFYRTDEALEGRNAFLEKRPPDFSETGWLP
;
A
#
# COMPACT_ATOMS: atom_id res chain seq x y z
N MET A 1 2.22 22.36 21.29
CA MET A 1 2.67 22.31 19.88
C MET A 1 3.11 20.87 19.64
N ALA A 2 2.48 20.16 18.70
CA ALA A 2 2.95 18.83 18.33
C ALA A 2 4.33 18.99 17.67
N GLU A 3 5.36 18.34 18.22
CA GLU A 3 6.66 18.29 17.59
C GLU A 3 6.50 17.74 16.18
N LEU A 4 7.00 18.48 15.18
CA LEU A 4 7.05 18.01 13.79
C LEU A 4 7.93 16.75 13.75
N ARG A 5 7.29 15.58 13.61
CA ARG A 5 8.00 14.31 13.54
C ARG A 5 8.62 14.18 12.15
N GLN A 6 9.94 14.35 12.08
CA GLN A 6 10.65 14.08 10.84
C GLN A 6 10.69 12.57 10.58
N VAL A 7 10.16 12.14 9.43
CA VAL A 7 10.12 10.74 9.00
C VAL A 7 11.20 10.45 7.97
N LEU A 8 11.37 11.36 7.02
CA LEU A 8 12.42 11.37 6.00
C LEU A 8 13.22 12.67 6.06
N PRO A 9 14.45 12.71 5.56
CA PRO A 9 15.23 13.96 5.47
C PRO A 9 14.61 14.92 4.45
N GLY A 10 14.96 16.20 4.60
CA GLY A 10 14.44 17.31 3.80
C GLY A 10 13.51 18.22 4.58
N ASP A 11 13.06 19.28 3.95
CA ASP A 11 12.08 20.18 4.53
C ASP A 11 10.68 19.52 4.57
N PRO A 12 9.88 19.79 5.61
CA PRO A 12 8.52 19.26 5.68
C PRO A 12 7.70 19.70 4.47
N ALA A 13 7.27 18.74 3.66
CA ALA A 13 6.52 19.00 2.41
C ALA A 13 5.04 19.33 2.65
N ALA A 14 4.52 19.07 3.87
CA ALA A 14 3.16 19.37 4.30
C ALA A 14 3.10 19.61 5.81
N ALA A 15 2.03 20.26 6.27
CA ALA A 15 1.77 20.45 7.70
C ALA A 15 1.21 19.18 8.33
N TRP A 16 2.10 18.29 8.73
CA TRP A 16 1.75 16.99 9.30
C TRP A 16 1.22 17.11 10.72
N THR A 17 0.13 16.42 11.00
CA THR A 17 -0.46 16.28 12.33
C THR A 17 -0.58 14.80 12.66
N ALA A 18 -0.06 14.39 13.83
CA ALA A 18 -0.13 13.00 14.28
C ALA A 18 -1.59 12.52 14.36
N TRP A 19 -1.83 11.30 13.86
CA TRP A 19 -3.15 10.70 13.81
C TRP A 19 -3.15 9.26 14.30
N GLY A 20 -3.45 9.08 15.56
CA GLY A 20 -3.41 7.81 16.27
C GLY A 20 -2.13 7.64 17.11
N ILE A 21 -2.18 6.65 17.98
CA ILE A 21 -1.08 6.27 18.88
C ILE A 21 -0.76 4.81 18.59
N TYR A 22 0.45 4.57 18.08
CA TYR A 22 0.97 3.27 17.71
C TYR A 22 2.35 3.07 18.30
N THR A 23 2.81 1.84 18.40
CA THR A 23 4.12 1.48 18.94
C THR A 23 5.17 1.38 17.84
N ASP A 24 4.84 0.67 16.77
CA ASP A 24 5.76 0.30 15.70
C ASP A 24 5.60 1.14 14.43
N ILE A 25 4.59 2.02 14.37
CA ILE A 25 4.35 2.88 13.22
C ILE A 25 4.07 4.32 13.63
N LEU A 26 4.28 5.24 12.71
CA LEU A 26 3.78 6.61 12.80
C LEU A 26 2.69 6.80 11.75
N VAL A 27 1.60 7.45 12.15
CA VAL A 27 0.55 7.86 11.22
C VAL A 27 0.31 9.35 11.39
N ASP A 28 0.43 10.07 10.30
CA ASP A 28 0.19 11.51 10.24
C ASP A 28 -0.83 11.81 9.13
N ARG A 29 -1.47 12.95 9.22
CA ARG A 29 -2.31 13.49 8.15
C ARG A 29 -2.09 14.99 8.00
N CYS A 30 -2.40 15.54 6.84
CA CYS A 30 -2.46 16.98 6.63
C CYS A 30 -3.84 17.40 6.13
N SER A 31 -4.13 18.71 6.21
CA SER A 31 -5.43 19.28 5.81
C SER A 31 -5.73 19.14 4.30
N GLU A 32 -4.73 18.81 3.50
CA GLU A 32 -4.86 18.65 2.04
C GLU A 32 -5.46 17.29 1.64
N GLY A 33 -5.76 16.40 2.60
CA GLY A 33 -6.33 15.08 2.31
C GLY A 33 -5.28 13.99 2.05
N ILE A 34 -4.06 14.19 2.54
CA ILE A 34 -2.97 13.21 2.44
C ILE A 34 -2.72 12.62 3.82
N ALA A 35 -2.62 11.28 3.90
CA ALA A 35 -2.12 10.57 5.07
C ALA A 35 -0.68 10.08 4.81
N ARG A 36 0.16 10.05 5.85
CA ARG A 36 1.48 9.44 5.83
C ARG A 36 1.51 8.32 6.85
N VAL A 37 1.83 7.11 6.41
CA VAL A 37 2.02 5.91 7.23
C VAL A 37 3.49 5.53 7.15
N ALA A 38 4.18 5.42 8.28
CA ALA A 38 5.59 5.10 8.31
C ALA A 38 5.89 3.98 9.33
N ILE A 39 6.59 2.93 8.91
CA ILE A 39 7.11 1.93 9.86
C ILE A 39 8.20 2.60 10.69
N ASN A 40 8.08 2.54 12.02
CA ASN A 40 8.95 3.23 12.96
C ASN A 40 9.76 2.25 13.83
N ARG A 41 10.56 1.45 13.17
CA ARG A 41 11.52 0.53 13.80
C ARG A 41 12.92 0.68 13.18
N PRO A 42 13.49 1.92 13.15
CA PRO A 42 14.73 2.19 12.41
C PRO A 42 15.92 1.37 12.94
N ALA A 43 15.99 1.08 14.25
CA ALA A 43 17.00 0.20 14.84
C ALA A 43 16.96 -1.24 14.30
N LYS A 44 15.88 -1.65 13.68
CA LYS A 44 15.68 -2.96 13.03
C LYS A 44 15.51 -2.82 11.51
N ARG A 45 15.98 -1.72 10.91
CA ARG A 45 15.79 -1.42 9.49
C ARG A 45 14.32 -1.54 9.07
N ASN A 46 13.42 -1.09 9.93
CA ASN A 46 11.97 -1.16 9.72
C ASN A 46 11.43 -2.57 9.38
N ALA A 47 12.13 -3.62 9.88
CA ALA A 47 11.61 -4.98 9.80
C ALA A 47 10.29 -5.07 10.58
N PHE A 48 9.26 -5.68 9.98
CA PHE A 48 7.97 -5.83 10.64
C PHE A 48 7.92 -7.09 11.52
N ARG A 49 7.21 -6.97 12.62
CA ARG A 49 6.80 -8.08 13.51
C ARG A 49 5.27 -8.16 13.56
N PRO A 50 4.66 -9.18 14.22
CA PRO A 50 3.20 -9.29 14.29
C PRO A 50 2.51 -8.00 14.72
N GLN A 51 3.00 -7.32 15.76
CA GLN A 51 2.48 -6.03 16.23
C GLN A 51 2.51 -4.95 15.14
N THR A 52 3.62 -4.83 14.41
CA THR A 52 3.73 -3.86 13.28
C THR A 52 2.65 -4.10 12.24
N VAL A 53 2.39 -5.37 11.91
CA VAL A 53 1.39 -5.74 10.89
C VAL A 53 -0.03 -5.42 11.39
N VAL A 54 -0.34 -5.71 12.65
CA VAL A 54 -1.64 -5.38 13.26
C VAL A 54 -1.87 -3.87 13.21
N GLU A 55 -0.88 -3.06 13.61
CA GLU A 55 -0.97 -1.61 13.59
C GLU A 55 -1.14 -1.05 12.17
N LEU A 56 -0.42 -1.60 11.18
CA LEU A 56 -0.58 -1.22 9.78
C LEU A 56 -1.99 -1.57 9.27
N CYS A 57 -2.51 -2.76 9.58
CA CYS A 57 -3.88 -3.14 9.20
C CYS A 57 -4.92 -2.20 9.81
N ASP A 58 -4.78 -1.82 11.08
CA ASP A 58 -5.66 -0.85 11.73
C ASP A 58 -5.57 0.53 11.05
N ALA A 59 -4.37 1.05 10.86
CA ALA A 59 -4.14 2.35 10.24
C ALA A 59 -4.74 2.43 8.81
N PHE A 60 -4.46 1.44 7.96
CA PHE A 60 -5.01 1.41 6.60
C PHE A 60 -6.54 1.23 6.59
N SER A 61 -7.11 0.45 7.53
CA SER A 61 -8.56 0.29 7.65
C SER A 61 -9.24 1.60 8.08
N ARG A 62 -8.68 2.32 9.06
CA ARG A 62 -9.17 3.64 9.47
C ARG A 62 -9.06 4.66 8.32
N ILE A 63 -7.93 4.65 7.59
CA ILE A 63 -7.75 5.51 6.41
C ILE A 63 -8.80 5.19 5.35
N ARG A 64 -9.13 3.92 5.13
CA ARG A 64 -10.17 3.52 4.16
C ARG A 64 -11.49 4.24 4.44
N ASP A 65 -11.88 4.32 5.71
CA ASP A 65 -13.18 4.82 6.13
C ASP A 65 -13.19 6.34 6.36
N ASP A 66 -12.02 7.00 6.47
CA ASP A 66 -11.92 8.45 6.64
C ASP A 66 -12.11 9.20 5.30
N ARG A 67 -13.24 9.89 5.17
CA ARG A 67 -13.61 10.63 3.95
C ARG A 67 -12.75 11.87 3.69
N SER A 68 -11.97 12.33 4.66
CA SER A 68 -11.07 13.48 4.51
C SER A 68 -9.73 13.12 3.86
N ILE A 69 -9.41 11.82 3.73
CA ILE A 69 -8.16 11.33 3.15
C ILE A 69 -8.44 10.77 1.75
N GLY A 70 -7.67 11.22 0.76
CA GLY A 70 -7.74 10.73 -0.63
C GLY A 70 -6.51 9.96 -1.09
N VAL A 71 -5.32 10.24 -0.51
CA VAL A 71 -4.04 9.61 -0.88
C VAL A 71 -3.26 9.21 0.36
N VAL A 72 -2.51 8.10 0.27
CA VAL A 72 -1.62 7.62 1.33
C VAL A 72 -0.18 7.61 0.82
N LEU A 73 0.72 8.20 1.57
CA LEU A 73 2.16 8.02 1.43
C LEU A 73 2.60 6.92 2.41
N PHE A 74 3.25 5.86 1.91
CA PHE A 74 3.72 4.75 2.73
C PHE A 74 5.25 4.69 2.71
N THR A 75 5.90 4.69 3.88
CA THR A 75 7.35 4.76 3.98
C THR A 75 7.90 4.08 5.25
N GLY A 76 9.19 4.22 5.50
CA GLY A 76 9.85 3.85 6.75
C GLY A 76 10.58 5.04 7.36
N VAL A 77 10.57 5.15 8.69
CA VAL A 77 11.28 6.20 9.41
C VAL A 77 12.80 6.01 9.29
N GLY A 78 13.53 7.07 9.01
CA GLY A 78 14.99 7.09 8.97
C GLY A 78 15.56 8.46 9.31
N PRO A 79 16.88 8.55 9.54
CA PRO A 79 17.85 7.46 9.56
C PRO A 79 17.82 6.60 10.82
N ALA A 80 18.37 5.38 10.74
CA ALA A 80 18.77 4.61 11.92
C ALA A 80 20.01 5.24 12.59
N ALA A 81 20.38 4.77 13.78
CA ALA A 81 21.51 5.32 14.54
C ALA A 81 22.86 5.28 13.80
N ASP A 82 23.02 4.39 12.84
CA ASP A 82 24.21 4.26 11.98
C ASP A 82 24.10 5.08 10.68
N GLY A 83 23.12 5.97 10.58
CA GLY A 83 22.86 6.81 9.41
C GLY A 83 22.15 6.10 8.24
N GLY A 84 21.87 4.80 8.34
CA GLY A 84 21.26 4.05 7.25
C GLY A 84 19.75 4.17 7.20
N PHE A 85 19.19 3.97 6.00
CA PHE A 85 17.76 4.04 5.74
C PHE A 85 17.19 2.67 5.36
N ALA A 86 15.93 2.46 5.65
CA ALA A 86 15.14 1.36 5.12
C ALA A 86 13.67 1.77 5.02
N PHE A 87 13.06 1.49 3.87
CA PHE A 87 11.61 1.44 3.76
C PHE A 87 11.09 0.30 4.66
N CYS A 88 11.55 -0.91 4.41
CA CYS A 88 11.28 -2.09 5.21
C CYS A 88 12.21 -3.24 4.81
N SER A 89 12.88 -3.87 5.75
CA SER A 89 13.79 -5.00 5.49
C SER A 89 13.11 -6.38 5.56
N GLY A 90 11.77 -6.41 5.58
CA GLY A 90 10.98 -7.64 5.62
C GLY A 90 10.57 -8.06 7.03
N GLY A 91 10.30 -9.33 7.23
CA GLY A 91 9.94 -9.85 8.55
C GLY A 91 11.13 -9.89 9.50
N ASP A 92 10.92 -9.47 10.74
CA ASP A 92 11.95 -9.43 11.79
C ASP A 92 12.37 -10.87 12.18
N GLN A 93 13.54 -11.29 11.72
CA GLN A 93 14.05 -12.63 11.97
C GLN A 93 14.36 -12.89 13.46
N SER A 94 14.54 -11.85 14.29
CA SER A 94 14.84 -12.01 15.70
C SER A 94 13.62 -12.47 16.53
N VAL A 95 12.42 -12.35 15.99
CA VAL A 95 11.16 -12.80 16.63
C VAL A 95 10.55 -14.01 15.92
N ARG A 96 11.19 -14.53 14.88
CA ARG A 96 10.76 -15.73 14.17
C ARG A 96 11.24 -16.97 14.94
N GLY A 97 10.29 -17.72 15.54
CA GLY A 97 10.56 -18.99 16.18
C GLY A 97 10.57 -20.17 15.18
N ASP A 98 10.74 -21.39 15.69
CA ASP A 98 10.78 -22.63 14.89
C ASP A 98 9.48 -22.85 14.10
N GLY A 99 8.34 -22.42 14.63
CA GLY A 99 7.02 -22.46 13.97
C GLY A 99 6.67 -21.22 13.15
N GLY A 100 7.60 -20.29 12.96
CA GLY A 100 7.35 -19.02 12.25
C GLY A 100 7.04 -17.87 13.20
N TYR A 101 6.20 -16.93 12.74
CA TYR A 101 5.79 -15.78 13.55
C TYR A 101 4.54 -16.11 14.35
N VAL A 102 4.58 -15.80 15.65
CA VAL A 102 3.49 -16.07 16.60
C VAL A 102 3.00 -14.72 17.14
N GLY A 103 1.69 -14.50 17.13
CA GLY A 103 1.06 -13.33 17.72
C GLY A 103 1.05 -13.39 19.25
N ASP A 104 0.66 -12.30 19.91
CA ASP A 104 0.56 -12.22 21.38
C ASP A 104 -0.45 -13.22 21.95
N ASP A 105 -1.37 -13.73 21.13
CA ASP A 105 -2.33 -14.79 21.46
C ASP A 105 -1.75 -16.21 21.39
N GLY A 106 -0.45 -16.34 21.08
CA GLY A 106 0.23 -17.63 20.95
C GLY A 106 -0.09 -18.41 19.67
N LEU A 107 -0.85 -17.84 18.73
CA LEU A 107 -1.20 -18.50 17.48
C LEU A 107 -0.23 -18.14 16.36
N PRO A 108 0.25 -19.13 15.58
CA PRO A 108 1.01 -18.87 14.37
C PRO A 108 0.14 -18.16 13.33
N ARG A 109 0.56 -16.97 12.90
CA ARG A 109 -0.19 -16.19 11.91
C ARG A 109 0.73 -15.52 10.91
N LEU A 110 0.24 -15.44 9.68
CA LEU A 110 0.90 -14.66 8.63
C LEU A 110 0.00 -13.45 8.25
N ASN A 111 -0.33 -12.62 9.25
CA ASN A 111 -1.23 -11.47 9.10
C ASN A 111 -0.77 -10.46 8.02
N VAL A 112 0.48 -10.53 7.59
CA VAL A 112 0.98 -9.73 6.46
C VAL A 112 0.17 -9.96 5.18
N LEU A 113 -0.48 -11.12 5.03
CA LEU A 113 -1.37 -11.39 3.89
C LEU A 113 -2.62 -10.50 3.92
N ASP A 114 -3.15 -10.22 5.12
CA ASP A 114 -4.29 -9.33 5.29
C ASP A 114 -3.89 -7.89 4.97
N LEU A 115 -2.73 -7.44 5.44
CA LEU A 115 -2.17 -6.13 5.07
C LEU A 115 -2.00 -6.00 3.55
N GLN A 116 -1.49 -7.04 2.88
CA GLN A 116 -1.35 -7.06 1.42
C GLN A 116 -2.69 -6.86 0.72
N ARG A 117 -3.75 -7.57 1.18
CA ARG A 117 -5.11 -7.41 0.64
C ARG A 117 -5.66 -6.02 0.90
N ILE A 118 -5.45 -5.46 2.11
CA ILE A 118 -5.91 -4.12 2.47
C ILE A 118 -5.28 -3.07 1.56
N ILE A 119 -3.96 -3.11 1.32
CA ILE A 119 -3.27 -2.15 0.44
C ILE A 119 -3.85 -2.25 -0.98
N ARG A 120 -4.03 -3.46 -1.51
CA ARG A 120 -4.57 -3.70 -2.85
C ARG A 120 -6.01 -3.21 -3.01
N SER A 121 -6.88 -3.51 -2.05
CA SER A 121 -8.31 -3.17 -2.11
C SER A 121 -8.64 -1.77 -1.58
N LEU A 122 -7.66 -1.02 -1.03
CA LEU A 122 -7.90 0.33 -0.52
C LEU A 122 -8.47 1.22 -1.65
N PRO A 123 -9.65 1.85 -1.47
CA PRO A 123 -10.27 2.67 -2.52
C PRO A 123 -9.61 4.06 -2.66
N LYS A 124 -8.31 4.14 -2.41
CA LYS A 124 -7.46 5.33 -2.42
C LYS A 124 -6.09 4.96 -2.97
N VAL A 125 -5.39 5.91 -3.57
CA VAL A 125 -4.04 5.68 -4.08
C VAL A 125 -3.06 5.57 -2.92
N VAL A 126 -2.19 4.56 -2.98
CA VAL A 126 -1.06 4.39 -2.07
C VAL A 126 0.23 4.62 -2.86
N ILE A 127 1.03 5.57 -2.43
CA ILE A 127 2.33 5.89 -3.02
C ILE A 127 3.42 5.43 -2.05
N ALA A 128 4.25 4.48 -2.46
CA ALA A 128 5.43 4.09 -1.70
C ALA A 128 6.54 5.14 -1.85
N LEU A 129 7.13 5.56 -0.75
CA LEU A 129 8.34 6.40 -0.69
C LEU A 129 9.47 5.55 -0.16
N VAL A 130 10.35 5.09 -1.04
CA VAL A 130 11.38 4.10 -0.72
C VAL A 130 12.73 4.77 -0.52
N ALA A 131 13.15 4.90 0.75
CA ALA A 131 14.50 5.30 1.14
C ALA A 131 15.26 4.08 1.68
N GLY A 132 16.47 3.81 1.16
CA GLY A 132 17.29 2.68 1.57
C GLY A 132 16.67 1.32 1.24
N TYR A 133 16.71 0.38 2.17
CA TYR A 133 16.35 -1.02 1.90
C TYR A 133 14.83 -1.28 1.81
N ALA A 134 14.40 -1.85 0.68
CA ALA A 134 13.12 -2.52 0.50
C ALA A 134 13.38 -3.99 0.18
N MET A 135 13.39 -4.87 1.20
CA MET A 135 13.90 -6.24 1.07
C MET A 135 12.85 -7.27 1.52
N GLY A 136 12.83 -8.41 0.83
CA GLY A 136 11.96 -9.53 1.20
C GLY A 136 10.49 -9.12 1.28
N GLY A 137 9.81 -9.35 2.43
CA GLY A 137 8.44 -8.89 2.66
C GLY A 137 8.27 -7.37 2.53
N GLY A 138 9.32 -6.57 2.79
CA GLY A 138 9.32 -5.13 2.58
C GLY A 138 9.25 -4.77 1.10
N GLN A 139 9.95 -5.48 0.23
CA GLN A 139 9.79 -5.30 -1.21
C GLN A 139 8.39 -5.72 -1.67
N VAL A 140 7.78 -6.72 -1.05
CA VAL A 140 6.40 -7.10 -1.39
C VAL A 140 5.43 -5.99 -1.00
N LEU A 141 5.54 -5.40 0.19
CA LEU A 141 4.69 -4.28 0.60
C LEU A 141 4.83 -3.07 -0.34
N HIS A 142 6.07 -2.73 -0.73
CA HIS A 142 6.34 -1.69 -1.73
C HIS A 142 5.65 -2.00 -3.07
N LEU A 143 5.84 -3.23 -3.57
CA LEU A 143 5.31 -3.69 -4.86
C LEU A 143 3.78 -3.58 -4.96
N LEU A 144 3.08 -3.69 -3.84
CA LEU A 144 1.61 -3.65 -3.78
C LEU A 144 1.02 -2.24 -3.68
N CYS A 145 1.86 -1.22 -3.49
CA CYS A 145 1.43 0.16 -3.62
C CYS A 145 1.11 0.48 -5.09
N ASP A 146 0.23 1.47 -5.31
CA ASP A 146 -0.20 1.81 -6.66
C ASP A 146 0.89 2.53 -7.46
N LEU A 147 1.67 3.37 -6.77
CA LEU A 147 2.79 4.14 -7.32
C LEU A 147 3.99 4.02 -6.39
N SER A 148 5.19 4.23 -6.93
CA SER A 148 6.43 4.12 -6.17
C SER A 148 7.45 5.16 -6.59
N LEU A 149 7.95 5.91 -5.60
CA LEU A 149 9.09 6.80 -5.72
C LEU A 149 10.25 6.22 -4.92
N ALA A 150 11.42 6.18 -5.50
CA ALA A 150 12.64 5.74 -4.85
C ALA A 150 13.58 6.92 -4.61
N ALA A 151 14.22 6.95 -3.45
CA ALA A 151 15.41 7.78 -3.27
C ALA A 151 16.59 7.16 -4.04
N ASP A 152 17.58 7.98 -4.38
CA ASP A 152 18.82 7.57 -5.03
C ASP A 152 19.62 6.50 -4.26
N ASN A 153 19.42 6.43 -2.93
CA ASN A 153 20.00 5.43 -2.04
C ASN A 153 19.17 4.14 -1.90
N ALA A 154 18.05 4.01 -2.63
CA ALA A 154 17.15 2.86 -2.49
C ALA A 154 17.78 1.56 -3.00
N VAL A 155 17.52 0.47 -2.27
CA VAL A 155 18.02 -0.88 -2.60
C VAL A 155 16.89 -1.88 -2.47
N PHE A 156 16.63 -2.59 -3.56
CA PHE A 156 15.56 -3.56 -3.69
C PHE A 156 16.09 -4.99 -3.77
N GLY A 157 15.32 -5.97 -3.31
CA GLY A 157 15.67 -7.38 -3.50
C GLY A 157 14.86 -8.34 -2.67
N GLN A 158 14.92 -9.61 -3.06
CA GLN A 158 14.35 -10.71 -2.30
C GLN A 158 15.42 -11.45 -1.52
N THR A 159 15.07 -11.93 -0.34
CA THR A 159 15.99 -12.65 0.54
C THR A 159 15.45 -14.00 1.01
N GLY A 160 14.19 -14.30 0.74
CA GLY A 160 13.49 -15.48 1.24
C GLY A 160 14.33 -16.77 1.14
N PRO A 161 14.79 -17.20 -0.05
CA PRO A 161 15.60 -18.42 -0.19
C PRO A 161 16.89 -18.43 0.63
N LYS A 162 17.50 -17.26 0.89
CA LYS A 162 18.73 -17.14 1.71
C LYS A 162 18.49 -17.28 3.20
N VAL A 163 17.30 -16.90 3.67
CA VAL A 163 16.96 -16.86 5.10
C VAL A 163 15.96 -17.95 5.51
N GLY A 164 15.80 -18.97 4.67
CA GLY A 164 14.88 -20.08 4.93
C GLY A 164 13.42 -19.64 4.98
N SER A 165 13.02 -18.79 4.05
CA SER A 165 11.65 -18.30 3.91
C SER A 165 11.16 -18.46 2.47
N PHE A 166 9.85 -18.39 2.30
CA PHE A 166 9.16 -18.44 1.02
C PHE A 166 8.28 -17.21 0.85
N ASP A 167 7.89 -16.89 -0.38
CA ASP A 167 6.94 -15.80 -0.65
C ASP A 167 5.60 -16.07 0.02
N GLY A 168 5.21 -15.19 0.93
CA GLY A 168 3.92 -15.25 1.61
C GLY A 168 2.91 -14.31 0.98
N GLY A 169 2.46 -14.56 -0.27
CA GLY A 169 1.38 -13.80 -0.85
C GLY A 169 1.57 -13.40 -2.31
N PHE A 170 1.36 -12.12 -2.61
CA PHE A 170 1.40 -11.61 -3.99
C PHE A 170 2.82 -11.46 -4.58
N GLY A 171 3.88 -11.59 -3.77
CA GLY A 171 5.22 -11.16 -4.10
C GLY A 171 5.76 -11.73 -5.41
N ALA A 172 5.79 -13.07 -5.58
CA ALA A 172 6.37 -13.67 -6.78
C ALA A 172 5.50 -13.45 -8.02
N GLY A 173 4.20 -13.72 -7.90
CA GLY A 173 3.27 -13.65 -9.02
C GLY A 173 3.08 -12.22 -9.55
N TYR A 174 2.94 -11.26 -8.65
CA TYR A 174 2.74 -9.87 -9.03
C TYR A 174 4.04 -9.21 -9.52
N LEU A 175 5.19 -9.52 -8.88
CA LEU A 175 6.49 -9.03 -9.36
C LEU A 175 6.74 -9.44 -10.83
N ALA A 176 6.35 -10.66 -11.19
CA ALA A 176 6.52 -11.14 -12.56
C ALA A 176 5.68 -10.37 -13.59
N ARG A 177 4.57 -9.77 -13.18
CA ARG A 177 3.78 -8.86 -14.03
C ARG A 177 4.42 -7.49 -14.18
N VAL A 178 5.08 -6.99 -13.12
CA VAL A 178 5.71 -5.66 -13.12
C VAL A 178 7.03 -5.67 -13.88
N VAL A 179 7.96 -6.59 -13.57
CA VAL A 179 9.32 -6.60 -14.14
C VAL A 179 9.54 -7.69 -15.19
N GLY A 180 8.51 -8.44 -15.52
CA GLY A 180 8.58 -9.59 -16.41
C GLY A 180 9.12 -10.85 -15.75
N GLN A 181 8.72 -12.02 -16.30
CA GLN A 181 8.99 -13.35 -15.73
C GLN A 181 10.47 -13.65 -15.47
N ARG A 182 11.34 -13.29 -16.40
CA ARG A 182 12.77 -13.60 -16.28
C ARG A 182 13.43 -12.77 -15.18
N LYS A 183 13.16 -11.47 -15.11
CA LYS A 183 13.72 -10.58 -14.10
C LYS A 183 13.18 -10.94 -12.70
N ALA A 184 11.90 -11.24 -12.56
CA ALA A 184 11.33 -11.69 -11.31
C ALA A 184 11.98 -12.96 -10.78
N ARG A 185 12.22 -13.96 -11.64
CA ARG A 185 12.94 -15.20 -11.28
C ARG A 185 14.39 -14.94 -10.88
N GLU A 186 15.09 -14.04 -11.59
CA GLU A 186 16.45 -13.61 -11.24
C GLU A 186 16.47 -13.00 -9.83
N ILE A 187 15.56 -12.06 -9.55
CA ILE A 187 15.44 -11.43 -8.23
C ILE A 187 15.20 -12.46 -7.13
N TRP A 188 14.24 -13.38 -7.33
CA TRP A 188 13.87 -14.38 -6.34
C TRP A 188 14.91 -15.51 -6.19
N PHE A 189 15.42 -16.06 -7.29
CA PHE A 189 16.27 -17.23 -7.24
C PHE A 189 17.70 -16.90 -6.86
N LEU A 190 18.23 -15.78 -7.34
CA LEU A 190 19.59 -15.36 -7.07
C LEU A 190 19.71 -14.47 -5.82
N CYS A 191 18.59 -13.93 -5.31
CA CYS A 191 18.56 -13.02 -4.16
C CYS A 191 19.56 -11.86 -4.30
N ARG A 192 19.68 -11.31 -5.50
CA ARG A 192 20.54 -10.14 -5.80
C ARG A 192 19.89 -8.87 -5.27
N ARG A 193 20.71 -7.85 -5.11
CA ARG A 193 20.26 -6.48 -4.77
C ARG A 193 20.34 -5.62 -6.02
N TYR A 194 19.38 -4.71 -6.14
CA TYR A 194 19.26 -3.77 -7.26
C TYR A 194 19.17 -2.36 -6.71
N GLY A 195 19.93 -1.43 -7.27
CA GLY A 195 19.87 -0.01 -6.92
C GLY A 195 18.63 0.68 -7.50
N ALA A 196 18.48 1.94 -7.16
CA ALA A 196 17.35 2.76 -7.58
C ALA A 196 17.24 2.86 -9.12
N ASP A 197 18.36 3.10 -9.81
CA ASP A 197 18.40 3.22 -11.28
C ASP A 197 18.03 1.90 -11.98
N GLU A 198 18.52 0.76 -11.47
CA GLU A 198 18.13 -0.54 -11.98
C GLU A 198 16.64 -0.82 -11.75
N ALA A 199 16.10 -0.40 -10.60
CA ALA A 199 14.68 -0.52 -10.29
C ALA A 199 13.83 0.33 -11.25
N LEU A 200 14.27 1.53 -11.59
CA LEU A 200 13.62 2.38 -12.60
C LEU A 200 13.66 1.74 -13.98
N GLN A 201 14.82 1.26 -14.41
CA GLN A 201 15.00 0.63 -15.74
C GLN A 201 14.13 -0.61 -15.93
N MET A 202 13.88 -1.40 -14.86
CA MET A 202 13.03 -2.59 -14.92
C MET A 202 11.54 -2.31 -14.67
N GLY A 203 11.16 -1.04 -14.46
CA GLY A 203 9.78 -0.64 -14.21
C GLY A 203 9.27 -0.99 -12.80
N LEU A 204 10.18 -1.25 -11.86
CA LEU A 204 9.82 -1.56 -10.46
C LEU A 204 9.42 -0.29 -9.68
N VAL A 205 9.93 0.87 -10.07
CA VAL A 205 9.58 2.18 -9.52
C VAL A 205 9.24 3.16 -10.64
N ASN A 206 8.45 4.19 -10.32
CA ASN A 206 8.00 5.19 -11.29
C ASN A 206 9.03 6.31 -11.49
N ALA A 207 9.76 6.69 -10.44
CA ALA A 207 10.79 7.73 -10.50
C ALA A 207 11.85 7.54 -9.41
N VAL A 208 13.03 8.13 -9.66
CA VAL A 208 14.13 8.23 -8.69
C VAL A 208 14.43 9.71 -8.44
N VAL A 209 14.57 10.08 -7.19
CA VAL A 209 14.85 11.45 -6.76
C VAL A 209 15.94 11.47 -5.67
N PRO A 210 16.61 12.59 -5.42
CA PRO A 210 17.47 12.74 -4.26
C PRO A 210 16.74 12.43 -2.96
N LEU A 211 17.43 11.82 -2.00
CA LEU A 211 16.84 11.37 -0.74
C LEU A 211 16.13 12.50 0.02
N ASP A 212 16.68 13.69 0.05
CA ASP A 212 16.12 14.86 0.72
C ASP A 212 14.91 15.48 0.00
N GLN A 213 14.62 15.05 -1.22
CA GLN A 213 13.46 15.48 -2.03
C GLN A 213 12.34 14.43 -2.04
N LEU A 214 12.56 13.23 -1.49
CA LEU A 214 11.64 12.12 -1.64
C LEU A 214 10.24 12.42 -1.08
N GLU A 215 10.15 13.02 0.12
CA GLU A 215 8.85 13.37 0.71
C GLU A 215 8.16 14.49 -0.09
N ALA A 216 8.92 15.50 -0.50
CA ALA A 216 8.38 16.61 -1.29
C ALA A 216 7.79 16.14 -2.62
N GLU A 217 8.49 15.24 -3.30
CA GLU A 217 8.00 14.65 -4.56
C GLU A 217 6.76 13.77 -4.32
N GLY A 218 6.74 12.99 -3.24
CA GLY A 218 5.56 12.20 -2.86
C GLY A 218 4.32 13.06 -2.60
N VAL A 219 4.48 14.17 -1.89
CA VAL A 219 3.40 15.14 -1.64
C VAL A 219 2.97 15.80 -2.96
N ARG A 220 3.91 16.14 -3.84
CA ARG A 220 3.59 16.69 -5.17
C ARG A 220 2.71 15.73 -5.98
N TRP A 221 3.08 14.44 -6.05
CA TRP A 221 2.30 13.43 -6.74
C TRP A 221 0.93 13.20 -6.08
N ALA A 222 0.89 13.21 -4.75
CA ALA A 222 -0.39 13.11 -4.02
C ALA A 222 -1.34 14.26 -4.37
N ARG A 223 -0.82 15.49 -4.46
CA ARG A 223 -1.60 16.67 -4.89
C ARG A 223 -2.13 16.54 -6.32
N GLU A 224 -1.34 15.98 -7.23
CA GLU A 224 -1.81 15.70 -8.61
C GLU A 224 -2.97 14.70 -8.61
N VAL A 225 -2.84 13.60 -7.88
CA VAL A 225 -3.92 12.60 -7.74
C VAL A 225 -5.20 13.23 -7.17
N LEU A 226 -5.07 14.10 -6.17
CA LEU A 226 -6.21 14.76 -5.52
C LEU A 226 -6.97 15.74 -6.42
N GLN A 227 -6.40 16.16 -7.54
CA GLN A 227 -7.09 16.97 -8.55
C GLN A 227 -8.04 16.17 -9.42
N HIS A 228 -8.00 14.85 -9.36
CA HIS A 228 -8.78 13.95 -10.20
C HIS A 228 -10.00 13.38 -9.46
N SER A 229 -10.97 12.87 -10.22
CA SER A 229 -12.19 12.27 -9.67
C SER A 229 -11.88 11.09 -8.76
N PRO A 230 -12.23 11.14 -7.46
CA PRO A 230 -11.96 10.05 -6.53
C PRO A 230 -12.72 8.77 -6.90
N THR A 231 -13.93 8.90 -7.46
CA THR A 231 -14.72 7.74 -7.91
C THR A 231 -14.08 7.06 -9.13
N ALA A 232 -13.61 7.86 -10.11
CA ALA A 232 -12.93 7.30 -11.28
C ALA A 232 -11.63 6.58 -10.88
N ILE A 233 -10.80 7.17 -10.03
CA ILE A 233 -9.57 6.55 -9.52
C ILE A 233 -9.87 5.24 -8.77
N ARG A 234 -10.88 5.21 -7.91
CA ARG A 234 -11.30 4.00 -7.21
C ARG A 234 -11.71 2.89 -8.19
N CYS A 235 -12.51 3.21 -9.19
CA CYS A 235 -12.94 2.24 -10.20
C CYS A 235 -11.78 1.76 -11.07
N LEU A 236 -10.85 2.66 -11.45
CA LEU A 236 -9.63 2.29 -12.19
C LEU A 236 -8.74 1.35 -11.38
N LYS A 237 -8.50 1.63 -10.09
CA LYS A 237 -7.74 0.74 -9.22
C LYS A 237 -8.38 -0.65 -9.14
N ALA A 238 -9.70 -0.73 -8.95
CA ALA A 238 -10.42 -1.99 -8.94
C ALA A 238 -10.32 -2.73 -10.30
N ALA A 239 -10.37 -2.01 -11.43
CA ALA A 239 -10.23 -2.58 -12.76
C ALA A 239 -8.80 -3.12 -13.01
N PHE A 240 -7.74 -2.39 -12.61
CA PHE A 240 -6.36 -2.90 -12.66
C PHE A 240 -6.16 -4.16 -11.82
N ASN A 241 -6.82 -4.25 -10.67
CA ASN A 241 -6.70 -5.38 -9.77
C ASN A 241 -7.56 -6.58 -10.17
N ALA A 242 -8.65 -6.36 -10.94
CA ALA A 242 -9.59 -7.42 -11.32
C ALA A 242 -8.91 -8.59 -12.05
N GLU A 243 -7.96 -8.31 -12.94
CA GLU A 243 -7.22 -9.34 -13.67
C GLU A 243 -6.26 -10.10 -12.76
N THR A 244 -5.52 -9.38 -11.89
CA THR A 244 -4.43 -9.97 -11.11
C THR A 244 -4.90 -10.69 -9.87
N ASP A 245 -6.01 -10.26 -9.27
CA ASP A 245 -6.51 -10.77 -8.00
C ASP A 245 -7.65 -11.79 -8.18
N GLY A 246 -7.95 -12.15 -9.43
CA GLY A 246 -8.94 -13.16 -9.77
C GLY A 246 -10.34 -12.80 -9.26
N LEU A 247 -11.07 -13.76 -8.68
CA LEU A 247 -12.42 -13.53 -8.19
C LEU A 247 -12.51 -12.45 -7.11
N ALA A 248 -11.46 -12.27 -6.29
CA ALA A 248 -11.42 -11.20 -5.29
C ALA A 248 -11.37 -9.81 -5.97
N GLY A 249 -10.58 -9.66 -7.03
CA GLY A 249 -10.54 -8.42 -7.81
C GLY A 249 -11.86 -8.14 -8.53
N ILE A 250 -12.51 -9.18 -9.07
CA ILE A 250 -13.85 -9.08 -9.67
C ILE A 250 -14.89 -8.66 -8.63
N GLN A 251 -14.82 -9.19 -7.41
CA GLN A 251 -15.71 -8.82 -6.31
C GLN A 251 -15.61 -7.33 -5.98
N GLU A 252 -14.39 -6.78 -5.89
CA GLU A 252 -14.18 -5.35 -5.64
C GLU A 252 -14.74 -4.48 -6.77
N LEU A 253 -14.52 -4.88 -8.03
CA LEU A 253 -15.06 -4.18 -9.19
C LEU A 253 -16.59 -4.21 -9.19
N ALA A 254 -17.21 -5.38 -8.95
CA ALA A 254 -18.65 -5.55 -8.87
C ALA A 254 -19.25 -4.73 -7.72
N GLY A 255 -18.60 -4.69 -6.54
CA GLY A 255 -18.99 -3.85 -5.41
C GLY A 255 -19.03 -2.37 -5.77
N ASN A 256 -18.03 -1.88 -6.51
CA ASN A 256 -18.01 -0.51 -7.02
C ASN A 256 -19.15 -0.25 -8.01
N ALA A 257 -19.43 -1.18 -8.94
CA ALA A 257 -20.52 -1.07 -9.88
C ALA A 257 -21.88 -1.04 -9.15
N THR A 258 -22.10 -1.93 -8.17
CA THR A 258 -23.31 -1.95 -7.34
C THR A 258 -23.50 -0.63 -6.60
N HIS A 259 -22.43 -0.05 -6.06
CA HIS A 259 -22.50 1.21 -5.34
C HIS A 259 -22.88 2.40 -6.24
N LEU A 260 -22.44 2.38 -7.50
CA LEU A 260 -22.84 3.36 -8.51
C LEU A 260 -24.29 3.11 -8.96
N PHE A 261 -24.67 1.85 -9.18
CA PHE A 261 -26.04 1.46 -9.57
C PHE A 261 -27.09 1.93 -8.57
N TYR A 262 -26.83 1.81 -7.24
CA TYR A 262 -27.78 2.28 -6.23
C TYR A 262 -28.10 3.79 -6.27
N ARG A 263 -27.43 4.55 -7.11
CA ARG A 263 -27.69 5.99 -7.33
C ARG A 263 -28.49 6.27 -8.58
N THR A 264 -28.92 5.24 -9.30
CA THR A 264 -29.73 5.36 -10.52
C THR A 264 -31.23 5.31 -10.20
N ASP A 265 -32.04 5.85 -11.10
CA ASP A 265 -33.49 5.78 -10.99
C ASP A 265 -34.00 4.34 -11.10
N GLU A 266 -33.33 3.47 -11.86
CA GLU A 266 -33.64 2.04 -11.95
C GLU A 266 -33.54 1.36 -10.57
N ALA A 267 -32.50 1.66 -9.80
CA ALA A 267 -32.33 1.08 -8.46
C ALA A 267 -33.44 1.58 -7.50
N LEU A 268 -33.84 2.84 -7.64
CA LEU A 268 -34.93 3.44 -6.86
C LEU A 268 -36.27 2.78 -7.23
N GLU A 269 -36.56 2.61 -8.52
CA GLU A 269 -37.79 1.95 -8.98
C GLU A 269 -37.86 0.50 -8.47
N GLY A 270 -36.83 -0.28 -8.67
CA GLY A 270 -36.81 -1.68 -8.20
C GLY A 270 -37.05 -1.80 -6.70
N ARG A 271 -36.41 -0.94 -5.88
CA ARG A 271 -36.62 -0.89 -4.43
C ARG A 271 -38.06 -0.51 -4.07
N ASN A 272 -38.59 0.55 -4.67
CA ASN A 272 -39.92 1.10 -4.36
C ASN A 272 -41.01 0.10 -4.73
N ALA A 273 -40.92 -0.49 -5.94
CA ALA A 273 -41.84 -1.55 -6.39
C ALA A 273 -41.88 -2.72 -5.42
N PHE A 274 -40.69 -3.18 -4.94
CA PHE A 274 -40.61 -4.25 -3.95
C PHE A 274 -41.33 -3.90 -2.63
N LEU A 275 -41.08 -2.69 -2.09
CA LEU A 275 -41.69 -2.21 -0.84
C LEU A 275 -43.21 -2.04 -0.98
N GLU A 276 -43.69 -1.58 -2.14
CA GLU A 276 -45.08 -1.33 -2.49
C GLU A 276 -45.81 -2.64 -2.93
N LYS A 277 -45.10 -3.76 -3.06
CA LYS A 277 -45.61 -5.06 -3.52
C LYS A 277 -46.28 -4.99 -4.88
N ARG A 278 -45.72 -4.20 -5.78
CA ARG A 278 -46.13 -4.12 -7.19
C ARG A 278 -45.03 -4.61 -8.13
N PRO A 279 -45.34 -4.95 -9.37
CA PRO A 279 -44.32 -5.17 -10.38
C PRO A 279 -43.51 -3.89 -10.63
N PRO A 280 -42.18 -3.99 -10.86
CA PRO A 280 -41.38 -2.83 -11.24
C PRO A 280 -41.68 -2.41 -12.67
N ASP A 281 -41.58 -1.11 -12.92
CA ASP A 281 -41.71 -0.52 -14.24
C ASP A 281 -40.44 0.25 -14.63
N PHE A 282 -39.63 -0.36 -15.50
CA PHE A 282 -38.40 0.24 -16.01
C PHE A 282 -38.58 0.92 -17.39
N SER A 283 -39.81 1.12 -17.86
CA SER A 283 -40.09 1.69 -19.20
C SER A 283 -39.53 3.12 -19.36
N GLU A 284 -39.44 3.88 -18.26
CA GLU A 284 -38.96 5.25 -18.27
C GLU A 284 -37.42 5.36 -18.14
N THR A 285 -36.72 4.29 -17.78
CA THR A 285 -35.27 4.35 -17.53
C THR A 285 -34.44 4.24 -18.82
N GLY A 286 -35.04 3.82 -19.91
CA GLY A 286 -34.37 3.67 -21.20
C GLY A 286 -33.37 2.53 -21.24
N TRP A 287 -33.13 2.02 -22.44
CA TRP A 287 -32.06 1.02 -22.67
C TRP A 287 -30.84 1.73 -23.20
N LEU A 288 -29.75 1.76 -22.39
CA LEU A 288 -28.48 2.27 -22.86
C LEU A 288 -27.80 1.20 -23.75
N PRO A 289 -27.10 1.62 -24.83
CA PRO A 289 -26.37 0.70 -25.70
C PRO A 289 -25.16 0.06 -25.00
#